data_6840147df3820ea8d95084b5b873d363
#
_entry.id   6840147df3820ea8d95084b5b873d363
#
_cell.length_a   1.000
_cell.length_b   1.000
_cell.length_c   1.000
_cell.angle_alpha   90.00
_cell.angle_beta   90.00
_cell.angle_gamma   90.00
#
_symmetry.space_group_name_H-M   'P 1'
#
loop_
_entity.id
_entity.type
_entity.pdbx_description
1 polymer ?
#
loop_
_entity_poly.entity_id
_entity_poly.type
_entity_poly.pdbx_seq_one_letter_code
_entity_poly.pdbx_strand_id
1 'polypeptide(L)'
;MGLFSSIAKKSDTIICDELIHASINDGCRLSYANRFRFAHNDVDDLEKKLKEAKGNIFVAVESLYSMDGDIAPLQEISKVCKKYKANVIVDEAHATGVFGNKGRGLVNHFGLERDVFARIHTFGKAIGCQGAIVSGSEVLRNYLINFARSFIFTTALSVHSFITIKCAYEQLAADDFNNSPLHQLIELFRKGFRSNGDVFLIDSISPIQSVVVPGNERVRHVSKKLQKKGFDVRAIISPSVAAGKERLRISLHLHNTIEQVETLLQTLKEILSA
;
A
#
# COMPACT_ATOMS: atom_id res chain seq x y z
N MET A 1 -8.16 7.50 -8.63
CA MET A 1 -8.43 8.79 -9.34
C MET A 1 -9.87 9.24 -9.15
N GLY A 2 -10.89 8.51 -9.60
CA GLY A 2 -12.29 8.94 -9.61
C GLY A 2 -12.86 9.41 -8.27
N LEU A 3 -12.50 8.78 -7.17
CA LEU A 3 -12.92 9.20 -5.84
C LEU A 3 -12.47 10.66 -5.58
N PHE A 4 -11.18 10.93 -5.60
CA PHE A 4 -10.63 12.24 -5.22
C PHE A 4 -11.05 13.37 -6.17
N SER A 5 -11.13 13.09 -7.48
CA SER A 5 -11.57 14.09 -8.46
C SER A 5 -13.05 14.45 -8.35
N SER A 6 -13.85 13.66 -7.65
CA SER A 6 -15.30 13.89 -7.51
C SER A 6 -15.72 14.45 -6.15
N ILE A 7 -15.05 14.05 -5.05
CA ILE A 7 -15.52 14.40 -3.69
C ILE A 7 -15.08 15.79 -3.22
N ALA A 8 -13.93 16.29 -3.71
CA ALA A 8 -13.34 17.52 -3.22
C ALA A 8 -13.53 18.67 -4.22
N LYS A 9 -13.92 19.86 -3.71
CA LYS A 9 -14.14 21.07 -4.46
C LYS A 9 -12.96 22.06 -4.27
N LYS A 10 -12.94 23.14 -5.03
CA LYS A 10 -11.91 24.20 -4.94
C LYS A 10 -11.76 24.81 -3.55
N SER A 11 -12.85 24.84 -2.76
CA SER A 11 -12.84 25.35 -1.38
C SER A 11 -12.31 24.35 -0.36
N ASP A 12 -12.18 23.08 -0.72
CA ASP A 12 -11.83 21.98 0.16
C ASP A 12 -10.30 21.75 0.19
N THR A 13 -9.87 20.91 1.12
CA THR A 13 -8.45 20.56 1.29
C THR A 13 -8.25 19.06 1.24
N ILE A 14 -7.26 18.61 0.46
CA ILE A 14 -6.78 17.23 0.48
C ILE A 14 -5.35 17.23 1.04
N ILE A 15 -5.11 16.43 2.06
CA ILE A 15 -3.79 16.23 2.69
C ILE A 15 -3.38 14.78 2.44
N CYS A 16 -2.22 14.58 1.81
CA CYS A 16 -1.72 13.24 1.47
C CYS A 16 -0.39 12.98 2.15
N ASP A 17 -0.14 11.74 2.54
CA ASP A 17 1.21 11.28 2.83
C ASP A 17 2.11 11.50 1.61
N GLU A 18 3.37 11.87 1.83
CA GLU A 18 4.30 12.15 0.72
C GLU A 18 4.59 10.94 -0.17
N LEU A 19 4.49 9.71 0.38
CA LEU A 19 4.70 8.45 -0.35
C LEU A 19 3.41 7.84 -0.91
N ILE A 20 2.29 8.57 -0.87
CA ILE A 20 1.00 8.09 -1.40
C ILE A 20 1.11 7.67 -2.88
N HIS A 21 0.39 6.63 -3.27
CA HIS A 21 0.41 6.09 -4.62
C HIS A 21 0.11 7.15 -5.70
N ALA A 22 0.81 7.08 -6.83
CA ALA A 22 0.72 8.03 -7.92
C ALA A 22 -0.72 8.26 -8.40
N SER A 23 -1.55 7.21 -8.47
CA SER A 23 -2.95 7.31 -8.90
C SER A 23 -3.82 8.15 -7.97
N ILE A 24 -3.52 8.17 -6.67
CA ILE A 24 -4.19 9.03 -5.69
C ILE A 24 -3.71 10.48 -5.88
N ASN A 25 -2.41 10.67 -5.98
CA ASN A 25 -1.83 11.99 -6.23
C ASN A 25 -2.39 12.64 -7.50
N ASP A 26 -2.57 11.87 -8.59
CA ASP A 26 -3.18 12.35 -9.83
C ASP A 26 -4.68 12.67 -9.64
N GLY A 27 -5.41 11.83 -8.89
CA GLY A 27 -6.80 12.10 -8.51
C GLY A 27 -6.95 13.39 -7.72
N CYS A 28 -6.02 13.66 -6.80
CA CYS A 28 -5.97 14.92 -6.05
C CYS A 28 -5.68 16.13 -6.95
N ARG A 29 -4.81 15.98 -7.95
CA ARG A 29 -4.55 17.04 -8.95
C ARG A 29 -5.79 17.40 -9.76
N LEU A 30 -6.59 16.41 -10.10
CA LEU A 30 -7.80 16.58 -10.89
C LEU A 30 -8.98 17.19 -10.12
N SER A 31 -8.92 17.25 -8.78
CA SER A 31 -10.00 17.73 -7.93
C SER A 31 -10.13 19.25 -7.85
N TYR A 32 -9.12 20.02 -8.27
CA TYR A 32 -8.99 21.47 -8.03
C TYR A 32 -8.94 21.90 -6.57
N ALA A 33 -8.98 21.00 -5.58
CA ALA A 33 -8.88 21.28 -4.16
C ALA A 33 -7.48 21.81 -3.78
N ASN A 34 -7.40 22.51 -2.64
CA ASN A 34 -6.12 22.81 -2.03
C ASN A 34 -5.42 21.51 -1.63
N ARG A 35 -4.11 21.41 -1.86
CA ARG A 35 -3.37 20.18 -1.63
C ARG A 35 -2.15 20.43 -0.77
N PHE A 36 -2.05 19.63 0.30
CA PHE A 36 -0.86 19.58 1.14
C PHE A 36 -0.29 18.16 1.12
N ARG A 37 0.99 18.05 1.41
CA ARG A 37 1.65 16.80 1.74
C ARG A 37 2.18 16.91 3.16
N PHE A 38 2.12 15.82 3.89
CA PHE A 38 2.81 15.66 5.17
C PHE A 38 3.91 14.61 5.03
N ALA A 39 4.94 14.76 5.86
CA ALA A 39 6.08 13.84 5.87
C ALA A 39 5.62 12.43 6.20
N HIS A 40 6.24 11.44 5.55
CA HIS A 40 5.82 10.04 5.60
C HIS A 40 5.62 9.54 7.04
N ASN A 41 4.38 9.06 7.31
CA ASN A 41 3.94 8.55 8.61
C ASN A 41 4.12 9.53 9.81
N ASP A 42 4.38 10.82 9.55
CA ASP A 42 4.55 11.86 10.58
C ASP A 42 3.19 12.47 10.96
N VAL A 43 2.64 12.01 12.09
CA VAL A 43 1.33 12.48 12.61
C VAL A 43 1.41 13.93 13.09
N ASP A 44 2.56 14.38 13.58
CA ASP A 44 2.75 15.77 14.04
C ASP A 44 2.76 16.73 12.84
N ASP A 45 3.41 16.35 11.74
CA ASP A 45 3.36 17.15 10.51
C ASP A 45 1.96 17.13 9.89
N LEU A 46 1.26 15.99 9.92
CA LEU A 46 -0.15 15.90 9.53
C LEU A 46 -1.00 16.89 10.35
N GLU A 47 -0.82 16.95 11.67
CA GLU A 47 -1.60 17.87 12.52
C GLU A 47 -1.31 19.33 12.19
N LYS A 48 -0.07 19.70 11.86
CA LYS A 48 0.27 21.05 11.37
C LYS A 48 -0.51 21.40 10.11
N LYS A 49 -0.59 20.48 9.12
CA LYS A 49 -1.35 20.69 7.87
C LYS A 49 -2.86 20.79 8.13
N LEU A 50 -3.39 20.00 9.06
CA LEU A 50 -4.80 20.06 9.45
C LEU A 50 -5.20 21.42 10.06
N LYS A 51 -4.30 22.07 10.80
CA LYS A 51 -4.54 23.43 11.37
C LYS A 51 -4.71 24.49 10.28
N GLU A 52 -4.06 24.32 9.13
CA GLU A 52 -4.10 25.27 8.01
C GLU A 52 -5.22 24.96 7.01
N ALA A 53 -5.83 23.78 7.10
CA ALA A 53 -6.80 23.28 6.15
C ALA A 53 -8.12 24.06 6.21
N LYS A 54 -8.80 24.16 5.05
CA LYS A 54 -10.07 24.88 4.89
C LYS A 54 -11.09 24.00 4.17
N GLY A 55 -12.37 24.31 4.34
CA GLY A 55 -13.48 23.60 3.72
C GLY A 55 -13.64 22.19 4.30
N ASN A 56 -14.11 21.26 3.47
CA ASN A 56 -14.08 19.84 3.82
C ASN A 56 -12.65 19.33 3.69
N ILE A 57 -12.20 18.61 4.70
CA ILE A 57 -10.83 18.11 4.76
C ILE A 57 -10.83 16.61 4.48
N PHE A 58 -10.01 16.18 3.54
CA PHE A 58 -9.77 14.78 3.23
C PHE A 58 -8.31 14.43 3.46
N VAL A 59 -8.04 13.38 4.23
CA VAL A 59 -6.69 12.87 4.49
C VAL A 59 -6.55 11.52 3.79
N ALA A 60 -5.54 11.37 2.94
CA ALA A 60 -5.30 10.16 2.18
C ALA A 60 -3.97 9.51 2.57
N VAL A 61 -4.04 8.23 2.93
CA VAL A 61 -2.88 7.40 3.30
C VAL A 61 -3.01 6.01 2.68
N GLU A 62 -1.89 5.32 2.48
CA GLU A 62 -1.90 3.86 2.29
C GLU A 62 -1.85 3.20 3.67
N SER A 63 -2.57 2.12 3.88
CA SER A 63 -2.45 1.35 5.12
C SER A 63 -1.14 0.58 5.18
N LEU A 64 -0.66 0.15 4.01
CA LEU A 64 0.60 -0.54 3.78
C LEU A 64 1.26 0.05 2.54
N TYR A 65 2.43 0.66 2.70
CA TYR A 65 3.13 1.36 1.63
C TYR A 65 3.87 0.42 0.67
N SER A 66 3.73 0.70 -0.61
CA SER A 66 4.13 -0.22 -1.69
C SER A 66 5.64 -0.42 -1.84
N MET A 67 6.45 0.59 -1.50
CA MET A 67 7.89 0.58 -1.71
C MET A 67 8.68 0.17 -0.48
N ASP A 68 8.19 0.50 0.70
CA ASP A 68 8.87 0.27 1.97
C ASP A 68 8.28 -0.94 2.71
N GLY A 69 7.00 -1.23 2.48
CA GLY A 69 6.32 -2.33 3.15
C GLY A 69 5.93 -2.00 4.58
N ASP A 70 6.10 -0.76 4.99
CA ASP A 70 5.75 -0.26 6.31
C ASP A 70 4.26 0.07 6.43
N ILE A 71 3.78 0.12 7.66
CA ILE A 71 2.38 0.30 7.99
C ILE A 71 2.17 1.73 8.50
N ALA A 72 1.11 2.40 8.00
CA ALA A 72 0.71 3.70 8.51
C ALA A 72 0.22 3.61 9.96
N PRO A 73 0.50 4.61 10.80
CA PRO A 73 -0.03 4.73 12.17
C PRO A 73 -1.52 5.12 12.12
N LEU A 74 -2.38 4.22 11.60
CA LEU A 74 -3.78 4.49 11.28
C LEU A 74 -4.61 4.92 12.50
N GLN A 75 -4.30 4.40 13.69
CA GLN A 75 -5.01 4.76 14.92
C GLN A 75 -4.74 6.21 15.32
N GLU A 76 -3.49 6.63 15.27
CA GLU A 76 -3.04 7.99 15.56
C GLU A 76 -3.57 8.97 14.50
N ILE A 77 -3.46 8.61 13.21
CA ILE A 77 -4.02 9.38 12.09
C ILE A 77 -5.53 9.56 12.26
N SER A 78 -6.26 8.49 12.55
CA SER A 78 -7.70 8.55 12.78
C SER A 78 -8.06 9.46 13.93
N LYS A 79 -7.32 9.35 15.05
CA LYS A 79 -7.52 10.18 16.24
C LYS A 79 -7.32 11.66 15.97
N VAL A 80 -6.23 12.03 15.27
CA VAL A 80 -5.96 13.43 14.95
C VAL A 80 -6.98 13.95 13.92
N CYS A 81 -7.34 13.17 12.91
CA CYS A 81 -8.34 13.55 11.92
C CYS A 81 -9.73 13.80 12.55
N LYS A 82 -10.14 12.98 13.50
CA LYS A 82 -11.37 13.20 14.28
C LYS A 82 -11.39 14.56 14.97
N LYS A 83 -10.28 14.99 15.59
CA LYS A 83 -10.13 16.28 16.25
C LYS A 83 -10.40 17.45 15.31
N TYR A 84 -10.00 17.33 14.05
CA TYR A 84 -10.18 18.37 13.01
C TYR A 84 -11.37 18.11 12.09
N LYS A 85 -12.22 17.13 12.38
CA LYS A 85 -13.38 16.72 11.53
C LYS A 85 -12.95 16.40 10.10
N ALA A 86 -11.75 15.86 9.91
CA ALA A 86 -11.22 15.46 8.62
C ALA A 86 -11.67 14.04 8.26
N ASN A 87 -11.96 13.82 6.99
CA ASN A 87 -12.41 12.56 6.43
C ASN A 87 -11.20 11.71 6.02
N VAL A 88 -10.97 10.57 6.67
CA VAL A 88 -9.84 9.68 6.36
C VAL A 88 -10.19 8.75 5.20
N ILE A 89 -9.32 8.69 4.20
CA ILE A 89 -9.39 7.77 3.06
C ILE A 89 -8.17 6.88 3.11
N VAL A 90 -8.37 5.57 3.17
CA VAL A 90 -7.30 4.59 3.30
C VAL A 90 -7.22 3.73 2.05
N ASP A 91 -6.06 3.70 1.42
CA ASP A 91 -5.74 2.73 0.37
C ASP A 91 -5.24 1.42 1.01
N GLU A 92 -6.03 0.37 0.84
CA GLU A 92 -5.79 -0.98 1.36
C GLU A 92 -5.23 -1.93 0.30
N ALA A 93 -4.74 -1.40 -0.82
CA ALA A 93 -4.34 -2.20 -1.98
C ALA A 93 -3.31 -3.29 -1.64
N HIS A 94 -2.39 -3.04 -0.72
CA HIS A 94 -1.36 -3.99 -0.29
C HIS A 94 -1.75 -4.78 0.96
N ALA A 95 -2.71 -4.31 1.74
CA ALA A 95 -3.15 -4.97 2.96
C ALA A 95 -4.31 -5.96 2.75
N THR A 96 -5.12 -5.74 1.70
CA THR A 96 -6.23 -6.64 1.32
C THR A 96 -5.69 -8.03 0.98
N GLY A 97 -6.28 -9.07 1.59
CA GLY A 97 -5.85 -10.47 1.45
C GLY A 97 -4.68 -10.85 2.35
N VAL A 98 -4.06 -9.89 3.07
CA VAL A 98 -2.87 -10.11 3.90
C VAL A 98 -3.15 -9.88 5.39
N PHE A 99 -3.78 -8.76 5.72
CA PHE A 99 -4.06 -8.34 7.10
C PHE A 99 -5.55 -8.33 7.41
N GLY A 100 -5.86 -8.34 8.70
CA GLY A 100 -7.23 -8.32 9.20
C GLY A 100 -7.93 -9.69 9.14
N ASN A 101 -9.08 -9.77 9.78
CA ASN A 101 -9.88 -11.00 9.78
C ASN A 101 -10.28 -11.37 8.35
N LYS A 102 -9.94 -12.58 7.91
CA LYS A 102 -10.20 -13.08 6.55
C LYS A 102 -9.67 -12.11 5.45
N GLY A 103 -8.50 -11.49 5.68
CA GLY A 103 -7.85 -10.62 4.70
C GLY A 103 -8.55 -9.29 4.44
N ARG A 104 -9.35 -8.77 5.39
CA ARG A 104 -10.12 -7.53 5.21
C ARG A 104 -9.31 -6.24 5.25
N GLY A 105 -8.00 -6.32 5.45
CA GLY A 105 -7.10 -5.18 5.49
C GLY A 105 -6.80 -4.65 6.88
N LEU A 106 -5.95 -3.63 6.95
CA LEU A 106 -5.46 -3.03 8.20
C LEU A 106 -6.50 -2.16 8.91
N VAL A 107 -7.39 -1.51 8.18
CA VAL A 107 -8.52 -0.79 8.79
C VAL A 107 -9.37 -1.74 9.63
N ASN A 108 -9.64 -2.97 9.12
CA ASN A 108 -10.33 -4.00 9.88
C ASN A 108 -9.48 -4.55 11.03
N HIS A 109 -8.17 -4.74 10.81
CA HIS A 109 -7.25 -5.20 11.84
C HIS A 109 -7.25 -4.29 13.07
N PHE A 110 -7.34 -2.97 12.86
CA PHE A 110 -7.36 -1.97 13.93
C PHE A 110 -8.78 -1.58 14.39
N GLY A 111 -9.83 -2.15 13.83
CA GLY A 111 -11.23 -1.85 14.20
C GLY A 111 -11.69 -0.43 13.83
N LEU A 112 -11.14 0.14 12.76
CA LEU A 112 -11.35 1.54 12.36
C LEU A 112 -12.42 1.73 11.27
N GLU A 113 -13.23 0.70 10.96
CA GLU A 113 -14.19 0.76 9.84
C GLU A 113 -15.19 1.89 9.95
N ARG A 114 -15.56 2.28 11.17
CA ARG A 114 -16.50 3.38 11.43
C ARG A 114 -15.86 4.76 11.43
N ASP A 115 -14.53 4.81 11.48
CA ASP A 115 -13.75 6.03 11.58
C ASP A 115 -13.17 6.48 10.23
N VAL A 116 -13.25 5.62 9.23
CA VAL A 116 -12.72 5.84 7.89
C VAL A 116 -13.85 6.21 6.93
N PHE A 117 -13.68 7.33 6.22
CA PHE A 117 -14.66 7.83 5.24
C PHE A 117 -14.78 6.90 4.03
N ALA A 118 -13.65 6.44 3.51
CA ALA A 118 -13.60 5.52 2.39
C ALA A 118 -12.37 4.62 2.45
N ARG A 119 -12.51 3.39 1.95
CA ARG A 119 -11.41 2.44 1.72
C ARG A 119 -11.31 2.12 0.24
N ILE A 120 -10.08 2.00 -0.25
CA ILE A 120 -9.79 1.61 -1.62
C ILE A 120 -9.15 0.23 -1.60
N HIS A 121 -9.73 -0.73 -2.32
CA HIS A 121 -9.18 -2.06 -2.47
C HIS A 121 -8.91 -2.31 -3.96
N THR A 122 -7.73 -2.81 -4.30
CA THR A 122 -7.39 -3.22 -5.66
C THR A 122 -7.33 -4.73 -5.76
N PHE A 123 -7.79 -5.27 -6.87
CA PHE A 123 -7.89 -6.72 -7.04
C PHE A 123 -6.68 -7.35 -7.75
N GLY A 124 -5.78 -6.51 -8.29
CA GLY A 124 -4.60 -6.97 -9.05
C GLY A 124 -3.43 -7.49 -8.21
N LYS A 125 -3.56 -7.55 -6.87
CA LYS A 125 -2.52 -8.02 -5.95
C LYS A 125 -2.93 -9.35 -5.32
N ALA A 126 -3.10 -9.43 -4.02
CA ALA A 126 -3.43 -10.69 -3.32
C ALA A 126 -4.74 -11.34 -3.81
N ILE A 127 -5.70 -10.55 -4.27
CA ILE A 127 -6.97 -11.07 -4.84
C ILE A 127 -6.76 -11.74 -6.21
N GLY A 128 -5.69 -11.40 -6.95
CA GLY A 128 -5.35 -12.03 -8.23
C GLY A 128 -6.33 -11.74 -9.38
N CYS A 129 -7.11 -10.65 -9.30
CA CYS A 129 -8.16 -10.31 -10.25
C CYS A 129 -7.96 -8.90 -10.83
N GLN A 130 -8.67 -8.58 -11.90
CA GLN A 130 -8.68 -7.24 -12.46
C GLN A 130 -9.74 -6.36 -11.79
N GLY A 131 -9.41 -5.10 -11.50
CA GLY A 131 -10.33 -4.10 -11.02
C GLY A 131 -9.96 -3.51 -9.66
N ALA A 132 -10.87 -2.68 -9.15
CA ALA A 132 -10.76 -2.07 -7.84
C ALA A 132 -12.15 -1.69 -7.33
N ILE A 133 -12.29 -1.51 -6.03
CA ILE A 133 -13.51 -1.03 -5.39
C ILE A 133 -13.20 0.10 -4.41
N VAL A 134 -14.13 1.04 -4.30
CA VAL A 134 -14.20 2.00 -3.21
C VAL A 134 -15.34 1.57 -2.29
N SER A 135 -15.05 1.28 -1.04
CA SER A 135 -16.04 0.97 -0.01
C SER A 135 -16.20 2.14 0.96
N GLY A 136 -17.43 2.39 1.40
CA GLY A 136 -17.80 3.49 2.30
C GLY A 136 -19.29 3.50 2.58
N SER A 137 -19.82 4.63 3.03
CA SER A 137 -21.24 4.77 3.29
C SER A 137 -22.11 4.66 2.02
N GLU A 138 -23.38 4.34 2.18
CA GLU A 138 -24.33 4.34 1.07
C GLU A 138 -24.45 5.73 0.40
N VAL A 139 -24.35 6.78 1.19
CA VAL A 139 -24.34 8.17 0.68
C VAL A 139 -23.15 8.39 -0.25
N LEU A 140 -21.95 7.94 0.15
CA LEU A 140 -20.75 8.02 -0.70
C LEU A 140 -20.92 7.19 -1.97
N ARG A 141 -21.44 5.96 -1.87
CA ARG A 141 -21.72 5.10 -3.02
C ARG A 141 -22.63 5.80 -4.03
N ASN A 142 -23.76 6.33 -3.57
CA ASN A 142 -24.74 7.02 -4.42
C ASN A 142 -24.14 8.30 -5.03
N TYR A 143 -23.30 9.02 -4.28
CA TYR A 143 -22.56 10.17 -4.81
C TYR A 143 -21.61 9.76 -5.93
N LEU A 144 -20.79 8.73 -5.74
CA LEU A 144 -19.82 8.29 -6.75
C LEU A 144 -20.49 7.78 -8.04
N ILE A 145 -21.62 7.08 -7.94
CA ILE A 145 -22.40 6.63 -9.10
C ILE A 145 -22.82 7.82 -9.98
N ASN A 146 -23.14 8.97 -9.37
CA ASN A 146 -23.63 10.13 -10.09
C ASN A 146 -22.56 11.15 -10.48
N PHE A 147 -21.39 11.17 -9.80
CA PHE A 147 -20.40 12.25 -9.96
C PHE A 147 -18.99 11.78 -10.28
N ALA A 148 -18.65 10.50 -10.09
CA ALA A 148 -17.31 10.00 -10.42
C ALA A 148 -17.19 9.76 -11.92
N ARG A 149 -16.66 10.73 -12.65
CA ARG A 149 -16.53 10.68 -14.12
C ARG A 149 -15.83 9.42 -14.64
N SER A 150 -14.77 8.97 -13.97
CA SER A 150 -14.08 7.73 -14.35
C SER A 150 -14.89 6.46 -14.12
N PHE A 151 -15.97 6.52 -13.36
CA PHE A 151 -16.96 5.44 -13.21
C PHE A 151 -18.07 5.55 -14.25
N ILE A 152 -18.60 6.77 -14.47
CA ILE A 152 -19.73 7.03 -15.38
C ILE A 152 -19.36 6.78 -16.84
N PHE A 153 -18.17 7.24 -17.25
CA PHE A 153 -17.72 7.23 -18.65
C PHE A 153 -16.72 6.09 -18.94
N THR A 154 -16.88 4.96 -18.26
CA THR A 154 -16.05 3.77 -18.45
C THR A 154 -16.94 2.56 -18.72
N THR A 155 -16.49 1.69 -19.60
CA THR A 155 -17.13 0.39 -19.82
C THR A 155 -17.02 -0.48 -18.55
N ALA A 156 -18.11 -1.13 -18.17
CA ALA A 156 -18.13 -2.03 -17.03
C ALA A 156 -17.14 -3.21 -17.20
N LEU A 157 -16.68 -3.74 -16.09
CA LEU A 157 -15.91 -4.99 -16.09
C LEU A 157 -16.74 -6.11 -16.74
N SER A 158 -16.06 -7.07 -17.36
CA SER A 158 -16.73 -8.24 -17.92
C SER A 158 -17.40 -9.09 -16.83
N VAL A 159 -18.43 -9.84 -17.20
CA VAL A 159 -19.08 -10.82 -16.30
C VAL A 159 -18.07 -11.80 -15.74
N HIS A 160 -17.10 -12.24 -16.57
CA HIS A 160 -16.01 -13.12 -16.13
C HIS A 160 -15.20 -12.48 -14.98
N SER A 161 -14.84 -11.21 -15.09
CA SER A 161 -14.11 -10.49 -14.03
C SER A 161 -14.91 -10.42 -12.73
N PHE A 162 -16.21 -10.17 -12.79
CA PHE A 162 -17.07 -10.17 -11.60
C PHE A 162 -17.15 -11.55 -10.94
N ILE A 163 -17.28 -12.61 -11.72
CA ILE A 163 -17.31 -13.99 -11.20
C ILE A 163 -15.97 -14.31 -10.54
N THR A 164 -14.84 -14.00 -11.19
CA THR A 164 -13.51 -14.24 -10.63
C THR A 164 -13.30 -13.50 -9.30
N ILE A 165 -13.71 -12.23 -9.23
CA ILE A 165 -13.63 -11.46 -8.00
C ILE A 165 -14.51 -12.09 -6.90
N LYS A 166 -15.75 -12.50 -7.24
CA LYS A 166 -16.65 -13.18 -6.31
C LYS A 166 -16.01 -14.45 -5.74
N CYS A 167 -15.50 -15.34 -6.60
CA CYS A 167 -14.84 -16.57 -6.17
C CYS A 167 -13.62 -16.29 -5.25
N ALA A 168 -12.82 -15.27 -5.57
CA ALA A 168 -11.69 -14.88 -4.74
C ALA A 168 -12.13 -14.41 -3.33
N TYR A 169 -13.20 -13.63 -3.24
CA TYR A 169 -13.76 -13.22 -1.95
C TYR A 169 -14.43 -14.37 -1.19
N GLU A 170 -15.08 -15.30 -1.87
CA GLU A 170 -15.62 -16.52 -1.26
C GLU A 170 -14.50 -17.37 -0.66
N GLN A 171 -13.37 -17.51 -1.37
CA GLN A 171 -12.18 -18.19 -0.84
C GLN A 171 -11.60 -17.51 0.40
N LEU A 172 -11.49 -16.16 0.39
CA LEU A 172 -11.06 -15.41 1.58
C LEU A 172 -12.04 -15.52 2.75
N ALA A 173 -13.34 -15.63 2.45
CA ALA A 173 -14.39 -15.77 3.46
C ALA A 173 -14.51 -17.19 4.01
N ALA A 174 -13.89 -18.18 3.38
CA ALA A 174 -13.92 -19.56 3.83
C ALA A 174 -13.31 -19.71 5.23
N ASP A 175 -13.75 -20.71 5.96
CA ASP A 175 -13.31 -20.91 7.36
C ASP A 175 -11.88 -21.45 7.47
N ASP A 176 -11.37 -22.05 6.38
CA ASP A 176 -10.01 -22.58 6.27
C ASP A 176 -9.00 -21.51 5.77
N PHE A 177 -9.42 -20.27 5.54
CA PHE A 177 -8.48 -19.20 5.17
C PHE A 177 -7.42 -19.01 6.24
N ASN A 178 -6.18 -19.25 5.85
CA ASN A 178 -5.03 -19.17 6.74
C ASN A 178 -3.83 -18.52 6.04
N ASN A 179 -3.38 -17.37 6.54
CA ASN A 179 -2.19 -16.67 6.07
C ASN A 179 -0.98 -16.83 7.03
N SER A 180 -1.10 -17.67 8.06
CA SER A 180 0.01 -17.91 9.02
C SER A 180 1.31 -18.38 8.34
N PRO A 181 1.29 -19.24 7.29
CA PRO A 181 2.52 -19.60 6.59
C PRO A 181 3.23 -18.41 5.94
N LEU A 182 2.48 -17.41 5.43
CA LEU A 182 3.08 -16.19 4.90
C LEU A 182 3.80 -15.40 6.00
N HIS A 183 3.20 -15.26 7.17
CA HIS A 183 3.84 -14.59 8.31
C HIS A 183 5.09 -15.31 8.78
N GLN A 184 5.10 -16.65 8.77
CA GLN A 184 6.31 -17.44 9.07
C GLN A 184 7.45 -17.16 8.09
N LEU A 185 7.16 -17.05 6.79
CA LEU A 185 8.16 -16.70 5.78
C LEU A 185 8.69 -15.27 5.97
N ILE A 186 7.82 -14.32 6.33
CA ILE A 186 8.22 -12.94 6.65
C ILE A 186 9.18 -12.92 7.85
N GLU A 187 8.83 -13.61 8.93
CA GLU A 187 9.69 -13.70 10.10
C GLU A 187 11.04 -14.37 9.79
N LEU A 188 11.01 -15.47 9.03
CA LEU A 188 12.21 -16.16 8.60
C LEU A 188 13.15 -15.22 7.85
N PHE A 189 12.61 -14.48 6.86
CA PHE A 189 13.39 -13.52 6.08
C PHE A 189 13.98 -12.42 6.97
N ARG A 190 13.18 -11.81 7.83
CA ARG A 190 13.60 -10.74 8.73
C ARG A 190 14.67 -11.19 9.72
N LYS A 191 14.49 -12.37 10.35
CA LYS A 191 15.46 -12.94 11.28
C LYS A 191 16.75 -13.40 10.58
N GLY A 192 16.65 -13.84 9.33
CA GLY A 192 17.79 -14.33 8.56
C GLY A 192 18.64 -13.24 7.90
N PHE A 193 18.04 -12.07 7.59
CA PHE A 193 18.78 -10.97 6.97
C PHE A 193 19.73 -10.30 7.97
N ARG A 194 20.93 -9.95 7.50
CA ARG A 194 21.92 -9.21 8.30
C ARG A 194 22.34 -7.97 7.53
N SER A 195 22.18 -6.81 8.15
CA SER A 195 22.68 -5.54 7.64
C SER A 195 24.21 -5.56 7.55
N ASN A 196 24.75 -4.91 6.52
CA ASN A 196 26.20 -4.81 6.30
C ASN A 196 26.53 -3.41 5.76
N GLY A 197 27.20 -2.60 6.57
CA GLY A 197 27.56 -1.22 6.21
C GLY A 197 26.31 -0.37 5.91
N ASP A 198 26.25 0.13 4.67
CA ASP A 198 25.14 0.95 4.16
C ASP A 198 23.95 0.15 3.62
N VAL A 199 24.05 -1.19 3.65
CA VAL A 199 22.97 -2.10 3.23
C VAL A 199 22.15 -2.52 4.45
N PHE A 200 20.87 -2.25 4.43
CA PHE A 200 19.97 -2.59 5.54
C PHE A 200 18.56 -2.95 5.06
N LEU A 201 17.84 -3.68 5.92
CA LEU A 201 16.45 -4.03 5.71
C LEU A 201 15.57 -2.94 6.30
N ILE A 202 14.58 -2.46 5.52
CA ILE A 202 13.54 -1.57 6.03
C ILE A 202 12.64 -2.37 6.99
N ASP A 203 12.23 -1.75 8.09
CA ASP A 203 11.36 -2.41 9.06
C ASP A 203 9.94 -2.60 8.47
N SER A 204 9.56 -3.85 8.26
CA SER A 204 8.28 -4.23 7.68
C SER A 204 7.85 -5.60 8.17
N ILE A 205 6.63 -5.69 8.70
CA ILE A 205 5.99 -6.96 9.06
C ILE A 205 5.09 -7.49 7.94
N SER A 206 5.18 -6.88 6.75
CA SER A 206 4.38 -7.23 5.58
C SER A 206 5.12 -8.20 4.64
N PRO A 207 4.46 -8.77 3.63
CA PRO A 207 5.12 -9.55 2.59
C PRO A 207 6.13 -8.76 1.75
N ILE A 208 6.07 -7.43 1.81
CA ILE A 208 7.02 -6.55 1.11
C ILE A 208 8.24 -6.36 2.00
N GLN A 209 9.37 -6.90 1.57
CA GLN A 209 10.64 -6.80 2.25
C GLN A 209 11.62 -6.01 1.38
N SER A 210 12.00 -4.82 1.82
CA SER A 210 12.83 -3.91 1.05
C SER A 210 14.23 -3.81 1.63
N VAL A 211 15.21 -4.30 0.88
CA VAL A 211 16.64 -4.21 1.23
C VAL A 211 17.25 -3.00 0.54
N VAL A 212 17.61 -1.98 1.29
CA VAL A 212 18.29 -0.78 0.77
C VAL A 212 19.70 -1.15 0.35
N VAL A 213 20.04 -0.83 -0.89
CA VAL A 213 21.36 -1.00 -1.50
C VAL A 213 21.66 0.29 -2.26
N PRO A 214 22.30 1.30 -1.63
CA PRO A 214 22.50 2.61 -2.23
C PRO A 214 23.26 2.57 -3.55
N GLY A 215 22.83 3.40 -4.50
CA GLY A 215 23.44 3.54 -5.82
C GLY A 215 22.75 2.72 -6.91
N ASN A 216 22.28 3.43 -7.97
CA ASN A 216 21.53 2.85 -9.09
C ASN A 216 22.26 1.65 -9.73
N GLU A 217 23.58 1.78 -9.97
CA GLU A 217 24.35 0.73 -10.62
C GLU A 217 24.57 -0.47 -9.68
N ARG A 218 24.83 -0.20 -8.39
CA ARG A 218 25.05 -1.25 -7.39
C ARG A 218 23.80 -2.10 -7.19
N VAL A 219 22.63 -1.48 -6.99
CA VAL A 219 21.39 -2.22 -6.79
C VAL A 219 20.99 -3.01 -8.04
N ARG A 220 21.20 -2.46 -9.25
CA ARG A 220 20.99 -3.18 -10.52
C ARG A 220 21.90 -4.39 -10.65
N HIS A 221 23.16 -4.25 -10.27
CA HIS A 221 24.12 -5.35 -10.31
C HIS A 221 23.70 -6.50 -9.38
N VAL A 222 23.32 -6.18 -8.14
CA VAL A 222 22.81 -7.18 -7.17
C VAL A 222 21.54 -7.85 -7.70
N SER A 223 20.58 -7.09 -8.20
CA SER A 223 19.34 -7.60 -8.80
C SER A 223 19.64 -8.57 -9.96
N LYS A 224 20.53 -8.20 -10.89
CA LYS A 224 20.94 -9.07 -12.00
C LYS A 224 21.60 -10.38 -11.54
N LYS A 225 22.43 -10.33 -10.49
CA LYS A 225 23.05 -11.54 -9.92
C LYS A 225 21.98 -12.47 -9.32
N LEU A 226 21.00 -11.92 -8.59
CA LEU A 226 19.87 -12.68 -8.05
C LEU A 226 19.03 -13.33 -9.17
N GLN A 227 18.74 -12.57 -10.23
CA GLN A 227 17.96 -13.09 -11.38
C GLN A 227 18.69 -14.24 -12.09
N LYS A 228 20.03 -14.17 -12.23
CA LYS A 228 20.84 -15.27 -12.76
C LYS A 228 20.80 -16.54 -11.89
N LYS A 229 20.50 -16.40 -10.61
CA LYS A 229 20.30 -17.50 -9.65
C LYS A 229 18.85 -17.98 -9.55
N GLY A 230 17.94 -17.43 -10.39
CA GLY A 230 16.54 -17.84 -10.46
C GLY A 230 15.59 -17.03 -9.58
N PHE A 231 16.04 -15.97 -8.91
CA PHE A 231 15.20 -15.11 -8.07
C PHE A 231 14.75 -13.87 -8.85
N ASP A 232 13.45 -13.73 -9.14
CA ASP A 232 12.90 -12.52 -9.80
C ASP A 232 12.77 -11.34 -8.82
N VAL A 233 13.91 -10.87 -8.33
CA VAL A 233 14.01 -9.70 -7.46
C VAL A 233 14.35 -8.47 -8.29
N ARG A 234 13.52 -7.42 -8.16
CA ARG A 234 13.66 -6.19 -8.94
C ARG A 234 14.35 -5.08 -8.15
N ALA A 235 15.23 -4.35 -8.85
CA ALA A 235 15.81 -3.13 -8.32
C ALA A 235 14.86 -1.96 -8.46
N ILE A 236 14.59 -1.23 -7.38
CA ILE A 236 13.93 0.06 -7.38
C ILE A 236 15.01 1.13 -7.29
N ILE A 237 15.02 2.01 -8.26
CA ILE A 237 16.10 2.98 -8.48
C ILE A 237 15.61 4.42 -8.39
N SER A 238 16.52 5.36 -8.19
CA SER A 238 16.23 6.79 -8.36
C SER A 238 15.85 7.07 -9.84
N PRO A 239 14.81 7.90 -10.12
CA PRO A 239 14.08 8.79 -9.20
C PRO A 239 12.80 8.18 -8.57
N SER A 240 12.50 6.88 -8.76
CA SER A 240 11.33 6.23 -8.13
C SER A 240 11.44 6.22 -6.61
N VAL A 241 12.66 6.23 -6.10
CA VAL A 241 13.01 6.46 -4.69
C VAL A 241 14.10 7.54 -4.63
N ALA A 242 14.29 8.15 -3.47
CA ALA A 242 15.34 9.16 -3.31
C ALA A 242 16.73 8.55 -3.55
N ALA A 243 17.66 9.35 -4.07
CA ALA A 243 19.06 8.95 -4.24
C ALA A 243 19.66 8.52 -2.88
N GLY A 244 20.37 7.40 -2.86
CA GLY A 244 20.89 6.75 -1.65
C GLY A 244 19.86 5.88 -0.93
N LYS A 245 18.62 5.79 -1.45
CA LYS A 245 17.55 4.94 -0.93
C LYS A 245 17.12 3.88 -1.94
N GLU A 246 17.96 3.61 -2.95
CA GLU A 246 17.73 2.54 -3.91
C GLU A 246 17.68 1.20 -3.18
N ARG A 247 16.84 0.29 -3.66
CA ARG A 247 16.53 -0.95 -2.94
C ARG A 247 16.20 -2.13 -3.84
N LEU A 248 16.39 -3.32 -3.30
CA LEU A 248 15.75 -4.53 -3.81
C LEU A 248 14.38 -4.66 -3.14
N ARG A 249 13.31 -4.77 -3.94
CA ARG A 249 11.98 -5.03 -3.42
C ARG A 249 11.65 -6.50 -3.59
N ILE A 250 11.59 -7.21 -2.48
CA ILE A 250 11.27 -8.64 -2.40
C ILE A 250 9.81 -8.76 -1.96
N SER A 251 9.02 -9.54 -2.69
CA SER A 251 7.66 -9.86 -2.31
C SER A 251 7.56 -11.34 -1.97
N LEU A 252 7.21 -11.65 -0.73
CA LEU A 252 6.98 -13.01 -0.28
C LEU A 252 5.53 -13.42 -0.54
N HIS A 253 5.32 -14.68 -0.89
CA HIS A 253 4.02 -15.22 -1.25
C HIS A 253 3.77 -16.55 -0.54
N LEU A 254 2.51 -16.93 -0.40
CA LEU A 254 2.12 -18.23 0.19
C LEU A 254 2.66 -19.46 -0.58
N HIS A 255 2.98 -19.29 -1.87
CA HIS A 255 3.57 -20.37 -2.68
C HIS A 255 5.09 -20.52 -2.51
N ASN A 256 5.75 -19.58 -1.81
CA ASN A 256 7.17 -19.74 -1.50
C ASN A 256 7.37 -20.78 -0.40
N THR A 257 8.48 -21.51 -0.49
CA THR A 257 8.89 -22.48 0.52
C THR A 257 9.92 -21.87 1.48
N ILE A 258 10.05 -22.44 2.65
CA ILE A 258 11.10 -22.07 3.63
C ILE A 258 12.48 -22.17 2.97
N GLU A 259 12.75 -23.28 2.26
CA GLU A 259 14.02 -23.51 1.58
C GLU A 259 14.33 -22.43 0.52
N GLN A 260 13.32 -21.96 -0.23
CA GLN A 260 13.51 -20.87 -1.19
C GLN A 260 13.89 -19.56 -0.49
N VAL A 261 13.31 -19.24 0.66
CA VAL A 261 13.62 -18.04 1.43
C VAL A 261 15.02 -18.14 2.03
N GLU A 262 15.42 -19.29 2.57
CA GLU A 262 16.76 -19.54 3.10
C GLU A 262 17.83 -19.45 2.00
N THR A 263 17.55 -20.04 0.83
CA THR A 263 18.44 -19.95 -0.35
C THR A 263 18.59 -18.51 -0.82
N LEU A 264 17.50 -17.73 -0.85
CA LEU A 264 17.55 -16.30 -1.19
C LEU A 264 18.42 -15.52 -0.18
N LEU A 265 18.27 -15.76 1.11
CA LEU A 265 19.06 -15.12 2.17
C LEU A 265 20.55 -15.44 2.04
N GLN A 266 20.89 -16.70 1.82
CA GLN A 266 22.27 -17.12 1.60
C GLN A 266 22.87 -16.46 0.35
N THR A 267 22.10 -16.46 -0.75
CA THR A 267 22.53 -15.82 -2.02
C THR A 267 22.72 -14.31 -1.85
N LEU A 268 21.81 -13.63 -1.15
CA LEU A 268 21.96 -12.21 -0.82
C LEU A 268 23.25 -11.95 -0.02
N LYS A 269 23.50 -12.75 1.00
CA LYS A 269 24.73 -12.64 1.82
C LYS A 269 25.98 -12.76 0.97
N GLU A 270 26.05 -13.78 0.10
CA GLU A 270 27.21 -13.99 -0.80
C GLU A 270 27.43 -12.80 -1.76
N ILE A 271 26.36 -12.30 -2.38
CA ILE A 271 26.43 -11.20 -3.35
C ILE A 271 26.83 -9.87 -2.68
N LEU A 272 26.30 -9.60 -1.48
CA LEU A 272 26.53 -8.35 -0.76
C LEU A 272 27.87 -8.32 -0.01
N SER A 273 28.52 -9.47 0.21
CA SER A 273 29.85 -9.58 0.83
C SER A 273 30.99 -9.58 -0.20
N ALA A 274 30.70 -9.74 -1.48
CA ALA A 274 31.66 -9.75 -2.61
C ALA A 274 31.81 -8.35 -3.22
#